data_65d07832e4e30714453ab533db6a4add
#
_entry.id   65d07832e4e30714453ab533db6a4add
#
_cell.length_a   1.000
_cell.length_b   1.000
_cell.length_c   1.000
_cell.angle_alpha   90.00
_cell.angle_beta   90.00
_cell.angle_gamma   90.00
#
_symmetry.space_group_name_H-M   'P 1'
#
loop_
_entity.id
_entity.type
_entity.pdbx_description
1 polymer ?
#
loop_
_entity_poly.entity_id
_entity_poly.type
_entity_poly.pdbx_seq_one_letter_code
_entity_poly.pdbx_strand_id
1 'polypeptide(L)'
;MKIQAIIMAGGVGSRLRPLTDDTPKPMVKIIDKPVLETIIERLKYFGIYDIGLTVNYKSDVIKNYFSNGRRFGVRLTYFEEEKPLGTAGSVKQAEKYLSDNFFVASGDAYSEVYYDALYKAHVGKNLLGTLLVKRVSDARGFGLVKIRNGIVEDFIEKPQVPTKGYVNTGIYALKRDILQFIPDGFYDFGRDLFPRLINNLAAFEISGYWNDIGTLERYYESNLYAVKKLKEQNNTAFF
;
A
#
# COMPACT_ATOMS: atom_id res chain seq x y z
N MET A 1 13.26 -9.70 14.63
CA MET A 1 12.25 -8.69 15.06
C MET A 1 10.92 -9.05 14.42
N LYS A 2 9.83 -9.15 15.18
CA LYS A 2 8.52 -9.55 14.62
C LYS A 2 7.79 -8.31 14.15
N ILE A 3 7.92 -7.96 12.85
CA ILE A 3 7.23 -6.85 12.23
C ILE A 3 5.99 -7.39 11.52
N GLN A 4 4.85 -6.71 11.70
CA GLN A 4 3.63 -6.97 10.95
C GLN A 4 3.46 -6.00 9.80
N ALA A 5 2.60 -6.39 8.86
CA ALA A 5 2.08 -5.50 7.85
C ALA A 5 0.54 -5.49 7.89
N ILE A 6 -0.05 -4.35 7.56
CA ILE A 6 -1.49 -4.23 7.24
C ILE A 6 -1.62 -3.93 5.76
N ILE A 7 -2.41 -4.70 5.05
CA ILE A 7 -2.78 -4.40 3.67
C ILE A 7 -4.23 -3.91 3.65
N MET A 8 -4.43 -2.71 3.14
CA MET A 8 -5.77 -2.10 2.99
C MET A 8 -6.44 -2.65 1.74
N ALA A 9 -7.35 -3.61 1.90
CA ALA A 9 -7.97 -4.37 0.81
C ALA A 9 -9.49 -4.18 0.69
N GLY A 10 -10.08 -3.15 1.32
CA GLY A 10 -11.53 -2.90 1.34
C GLY A 10 -12.09 -2.11 0.14
N GLY A 11 -11.25 -1.68 -0.81
CA GLY A 11 -11.64 -0.78 -1.89
C GLY A 11 -12.56 -1.41 -2.96
N VAL A 12 -13.63 -0.70 -3.35
CA VAL A 12 -14.60 -1.13 -4.38
C VAL A 12 -14.01 -1.14 -5.80
N GLY A 13 -13.13 -0.18 -6.12
CA GLY A 13 -12.49 -0.10 -7.45
C GLY A 13 -13.40 0.32 -8.60
N SER A 14 -14.38 1.18 -8.37
CA SER A 14 -15.39 1.59 -9.37
C SER A 14 -14.84 2.10 -10.72
N ARG A 15 -13.65 2.70 -10.72
CA ARG A 15 -12.98 3.20 -11.95
C ARG A 15 -12.35 2.09 -12.81
N LEU A 16 -12.26 0.85 -12.27
CA LEU A 16 -11.75 -0.33 -12.99
C LEU A 16 -12.86 -1.17 -13.64
N ARG A 17 -14.12 -0.77 -13.52
CA ARG A 17 -15.21 -1.51 -14.18
C ARG A 17 -14.94 -1.63 -15.69
N PRO A 18 -15.28 -2.78 -16.30
CA PRO A 18 -16.04 -3.92 -15.74
C PRO A 18 -15.22 -4.93 -14.92
N LEU A 19 -13.88 -4.81 -14.82
CA LEU A 19 -13.02 -5.78 -14.13
C LEU A 19 -13.36 -5.99 -12.65
N THR A 20 -14.01 -5.00 -12.02
CA THR A 20 -14.38 -5.02 -10.60
C THR A 20 -15.89 -5.20 -10.35
N ASP A 21 -16.66 -5.59 -11.37
CA ASP A 21 -18.10 -5.86 -11.17
C ASP A 21 -18.31 -7.08 -10.27
N ASP A 22 -17.51 -8.14 -10.46
CA ASP A 22 -17.59 -9.37 -9.68
C ASP A 22 -16.36 -9.67 -8.82
N THR A 23 -15.31 -8.87 -8.95
CA THR A 23 -14.02 -9.07 -8.30
C THR A 23 -13.63 -7.82 -7.52
N PRO A 24 -13.30 -7.88 -6.20
CA PRO A 24 -12.79 -6.72 -5.48
C PRO A 24 -11.44 -6.29 -6.04
N LYS A 25 -11.17 -5.00 -6.03
CA LYS A 25 -9.98 -4.40 -6.67
C LYS A 25 -8.65 -5.12 -6.35
N PRO A 26 -8.35 -5.53 -5.11
CA PRO A 26 -7.12 -6.24 -4.79
C PRO A 26 -6.99 -7.62 -5.45
N MET A 27 -8.12 -8.20 -5.92
CA MET A 27 -8.17 -9.51 -6.58
C MET A 27 -8.10 -9.42 -8.10
N VAL A 28 -8.05 -8.23 -8.68
CA VAL A 28 -7.78 -8.03 -10.10
C VAL A 28 -6.38 -8.57 -10.41
N LYS A 29 -6.27 -9.38 -11.48
CA LYS A 29 -5.03 -10.07 -11.81
C LYS A 29 -4.11 -9.21 -12.67
N ILE A 30 -2.83 -9.20 -12.33
CA ILE A 30 -1.75 -8.80 -13.23
C ILE A 30 -1.18 -10.09 -13.82
N ILE A 31 -1.35 -10.26 -15.13
CA ILE A 31 -1.13 -11.53 -15.87
C ILE A 31 -2.03 -12.64 -15.30
N ASP A 32 -1.54 -13.43 -14.36
CA ASP A 32 -2.19 -14.62 -13.82
C ASP A 32 -2.47 -14.55 -12.31
N LYS A 33 -1.85 -13.61 -11.58
CA LYS A 33 -1.92 -13.49 -10.13
C LYS A 33 -2.71 -12.25 -9.67
N PRO A 34 -3.57 -12.36 -8.63
CA PRO A 34 -4.15 -11.19 -7.99
C PRO A 34 -3.07 -10.20 -7.51
N VAL A 35 -3.31 -8.89 -7.63
CA VAL A 35 -2.37 -7.88 -7.12
C VAL A 35 -2.09 -8.09 -5.64
N LEU A 36 -3.10 -8.44 -4.84
CA LEU A 36 -2.94 -8.73 -3.42
C LEU A 36 -1.96 -9.89 -3.16
N GLU A 37 -1.95 -10.92 -4.03
CA GLU A 37 -0.99 -12.02 -3.92
C GLU A 37 0.44 -11.54 -4.15
N THR A 38 0.66 -10.69 -5.16
CA THR A 38 2.00 -10.14 -5.42
C THR A 38 2.52 -9.29 -4.26
N ILE A 39 1.63 -8.55 -3.58
CA ILE A 39 1.98 -7.78 -2.38
C ILE A 39 2.37 -8.72 -1.22
N ILE A 40 1.59 -9.77 -0.99
CA ILE A 40 1.87 -10.78 0.05
C ILE A 40 3.20 -11.49 -0.23
N GLU A 41 3.45 -11.92 -1.48
CA GLU A 41 4.72 -12.53 -1.89
C GLU A 41 5.90 -11.58 -1.64
N ARG A 42 5.72 -10.29 -1.93
CA ARG A 42 6.75 -9.27 -1.72
C ARG A 42 7.05 -9.06 -0.24
N LEU A 43 6.04 -8.95 0.61
CA LEU A 43 6.20 -8.87 2.06
C LEU A 43 6.93 -10.11 2.62
N LYS A 44 6.49 -11.31 2.22
CA LYS A 44 7.12 -12.58 2.57
C LYS A 44 8.60 -12.63 2.18
N TYR A 45 8.95 -12.16 0.97
CA TYR A 45 10.34 -12.12 0.49
C TYR A 45 11.26 -11.33 1.44
N PHE A 46 10.73 -10.27 2.08
CA PHE A 46 11.44 -9.48 3.09
C PHE A 46 11.26 -9.98 4.52
N GLY A 47 10.75 -11.21 4.72
CA GLY A 47 10.63 -11.83 6.04
C GLY A 47 9.43 -11.36 6.86
N ILE A 48 8.44 -10.72 6.23
CA ILE A 48 7.21 -10.26 6.87
C ILE A 48 6.14 -11.31 6.64
N TYR A 49 5.89 -12.15 7.65
CA TYR A 49 5.01 -13.32 7.56
C TYR A 49 3.66 -13.14 8.27
N ASP A 50 3.53 -12.11 9.11
CA ASP A 50 2.35 -11.83 9.92
C ASP A 50 1.65 -10.62 9.31
N ILE A 51 0.54 -10.85 8.60
CA ILE A 51 -0.10 -9.85 7.74
C ILE A 51 -1.57 -9.73 8.11
N GLY A 52 -2.00 -8.51 8.44
CA GLY A 52 -3.41 -8.15 8.58
C GLY A 52 -3.96 -7.66 7.24
N LEU A 53 -5.19 -8.06 6.94
CA LEU A 53 -5.94 -7.58 5.79
C LEU A 53 -7.17 -6.84 6.28
N THR A 54 -7.28 -5.53 6.01
CA THR A 54 -8.56 -4.84 6.21
C THR A 54 -9.43 -5.06 4.98
N VAL A 55 -10.62 -5.56 5.17
CA VAL A 55 -11.51 -6.00 4.09
C VAL A 55 -12.93 -5.45 4.29
N ASN A 56 -13.62 -5.17 3.20
CA ASN A 56 -15.00 -4.70 3.19
C ASN A 56 -15.74 -5.29 1.97
N TYR A 57 -15.70 -4.59 0.84
CA TYR A 57 -16.40 -4.98 -0.38
C TYR A 57 -15.94 -6.36 -0.88
N LYS A 58 -16.90 -7.30 -1.02
CA LYS A 58 -16.68 -8.69 -1.48
C LYS A 58 -15.54 -9.39 -0.71
N SER A 59 -15.51 -9.19 0.61
CA SER A 59 -14.49 -9.77 1.50
C SER A 59 -14.38 -11.28 1.38
N ASP A 60 -15.50 -11.97 1.10
CA ASP A 60 -15.54 -13.43 0.93
C ASP A 60 -14.68 -13.92 -0.23
N VAL A 61 -14.57 -13.15 -1.33
CA VAL A 61 -13.68 -13.48 -2.47
C VAL A 61 -12.24 -13.55 -2.01
N ILE A 62 -11.80 -12.56 -1.20
CA ILE A 62 -10.45 -12.50 -0.64
C ILE A 62 -10.24 -13.64 0.36
N LYS A 63 -11.18 -13.82 1.31
CA LYS A 63 -11.09 -14.84 2.35
C LYS A 63 -11.06 -16.26 1.78
N ASN A 64 -11.91 -16.54 0.78
CA ASN A 64 -11.95 -17.86 0.12
C ASN A 64 -10.66 -18.16 -0.65
N TYR A 65 -10.05 -17.15 -1.29
CA TYR A 65 -8.82 -17.34 -2.03
C TYR A 65 -7.62 -17.55 -1.13
N PHE A 66 -7.43 -16.71 -0.11
CA PHE A 66 -6.23 -16.72 0.73
C PHE A 66 -6.36 -17.59 1.98
N SER A 67 -7.58 -17.85 2.46
CA SER A 67 -7.86 -18.58 3.70
C SER A 67 -7.01 -18.00 4.87
N ASN A 68 -6.32 -18.81 5.64
CA ASN A 68 -5.44 -18.36 6.73
C ASN A 68 -4.00 -18.02 6.27
N GLY A 69 -3.72 -18.00 4.97
CA GLY A 69 -2.43 -17.66 4.38
C GLY A 69 -1.39 -18.79 4.35
N ARG A 70 -1.64 -19.94 4.96
CA ARG A 70 -0.65 -21.05 5.05
C ARG A 70 -0.18 -21.50 3.68
N ARG A 71 -1.06 -21.59 2.67
CA ARG A 71 -0.72 -21.98 1.30
C ARG A 71 0.29 -21.01 0.67
N PHE A 72 0.30 -19.75 1.08
CA PHE A 72 1.21 -18.71 0.60
C PHE A 72 2.47 -18.57 1.50
N GLY A 73 2.54 -19.35 2.59
CA GLY A 73 3.65 -19.33 3.53
C GLY A 73 3.64 -18.11 4.46
N VAL A 74 2.47 -17.54 4.73
CA VAL A 74 2.24 -16.41 5.64
C VAL A 74 1.10 -16.74 6.63
N ARG A 75 0.91 -15.90 7.63
CA ARG A 75 -0.25 -15.90 8.51
C ARG A 75 -1.09 -14.67 8.21
N LEU A 76 -2.36 -14.87 7.84
CA LEU A 76 -3.31 -13.82 7.56
C LEU A 76 -4.31 -13.67 8.71
N THR A 77 -4.54 -12.43 9.12
CA THR A 77 -5.59 -12.02 10.03
C THR A 77 -6.50 -11.02 9.33
N TYR A 78 -7.81 -11.24 9.34
CA TYR A 78 -8.77 -10.38 8.67
C TYR A 78 -9.43 -9.42 9.64
N PHE A 79 -9.50 -8.15 9.25
CA PHE A 79 -10.20 -7.06 9.94
C PHE A 79 -11.32 -6.60 9.04
N GLU A 80 -12.53 -7.06 9.33
CA GLU A 80 -13.69 -6.76 8.51
C GLU A 80 -14.34 -5.46 8.96
N GLU A 81 -14.61 -4.58 8.00
CA GLU A 81 -15.24 -3.29 8.25
C GLU A 81 -16.76 -3.45 8.06
N GLU A 82 -17.55 -3.27 9.12
CA GLU A 82 -19.03 -3.23 9.04
C GLU A 82 -19.52 -1.99 8.28
N LYS A 83 -18.76 -0.89 8.39
CA LYS A 83 -18.96 0.38 7.68
C LYS A 83 -17.62 0.85 7.15
N PRO A 84 -17.57 1.59 6.04
CA PRO A 84 -16.32 2.17 5.55
C PRO A 84 -15.63 3.01 6.63
N LEU A 85 -14.40 2.65 6.99
CA LEU A 85 -13.60 3.35 8.01
C LEU A 85 -12.57 4.31 7.39
N GLY A 86 -12.46 4.35 6.06
CA GLY A 86 -11.38 5.07 5.41
C GLY A 86 -10.04 4.36 5.60
N THR A 87 -8.99 4.88 4.99
CA THR A 87 -7.68 4.20 4.96
C THR A 87 -7.00 4.15 6.33
N ALA A 88 -7.02 5.23 7.10
CA ALA A 88 -6.41 5.28 8.42
C ALA A 88 -7.30 4.61 9.50
N GLY A 89 -8.62 4.81 9.45
CA GLY A 89 -9.55 4.17 10.37
C GLY A 89 -9.53 2.65 10.24
N SER A 90 -9.38 2.09 9.03
CA SER A 90 -9.24 0.65 8.83
C SER A 90 -7.98 0.09 9.49
N VAL A 91 -6.86 0.82 9.44
CA VAL A 91 -5.63 0.42 10.13
C VAL A 91 -5.78 0.59 11.65
N LYS A 92 -6.46 1.63 12.14
CA LYS A 92 -6.76 1.82 13.57
C LYS A 92 -7.55 0.64 14.15
N GLN A 93 -8.49 0.07 13.41
CA GLN A 93 -9.23 -1.13 13.81
C GLN A 93 -8.30 -2.31 14.21
N ALA A 94 -7.12 -2.40 13.57
CA ALA A 94 -6.14 -3.43 13.83
C ALA A 94 -5.15 -3.09 14.98
N GLU A 95 -5.33 -2.02 15.74
CA GLU A 95 -4.37 -1.49 16.72
C GLU A 95 -3.83 -2.54 17.71
N LYS A 96 -4.71 -3.41 18.24
CA LYS A 96 -4.33 -4.46 19.20
C LYS A 96 -3.44 -5.56 18.60
N TYR A 97 -3.45 -5.69 17.27
CA TYR A 97 -2.65 -6.64 16.52
C TYR A 97 -1.23 -6.13 16.26
N LEU A 98 -1.04 -4.81 16.20
CA LEU A 98 0.17 -4.16 15.72
C LEU A 98 1.28 -4.07 16.78
N SER A 99 2.53 -4.29 16.34
CA SER A 99 3.75 -4.02 17.11
C SER A 99 4.15 -2.54 17.03
N ASP A 100 5.21 -2.15 17.75
CA ASP A 100 5.68 -0.76 17.85
C ASP A 100 6.01 -0.13 16.50
N ASN A 101 6.53 -0.93 15.55
CA ASN A 101 6.71 -0.52 14.17
C ASN A 101 6.02 -1.55 13.27
N PHE A 102 5.33 -1.08 12.25
CA PHE A 102 4.61 -1.91 11.30
C PHE A 102 4.59 -1.28 9.92
N PHE A 103 4.31 -2.10 8.92
CA PHE A 103 4.08 -1.62 7.57
C PHE A 103 2.59 -1.49 7.26
N VAL A 104 2.28 -0.52 6.40
CA VAL A 104 0.98 -0.42 5.73
C VAL A 104 1.20 -0.48 4.24
N ALA A 105 0.35 -1.19 3.51
CA ALA A 105 0.36 -1.23 2.06
C ALA A 105 -1.05 -1.10 1.50
N SER A 106 -1.20 -0.33 0.42
CA SER A 106 -2.44 -0.32 -0.35
C SER A 106 -2.58 -1.63 -1.13
N GLY A 107 -3.74 -2.28 -1.04
CA GLY A 107 -4.02 -3.59 -1.64
C GLY A 107 -4.14 -3.58 -3.17
N ASP A 108 -3.98 -2.43 -3.80
CA ASP A 108 -4.04 -2.21 -5.24
C ASP A 108 -2.71 -1.71 -5.84
N ALA A 109 -1.64 -1.64 -5.03
CA ALA A 109 -0.33 -1.15 -5.47
C ALA A 109 0.54 -2.29 -6.02
N TYR A 110 0.59 -2.43 -7.34
CA TYR A 110 1.57 -3.32 -7.98
C TYR A 110 2.96 -2.68 -7.94
N SER A 111 3.91 -3.27 -7.18
CA SER A 111 5.16 -2.57 -6.86
C SER A 111 6.32 -3.48 -6.49
N GLU A 112 7.55 -2.93 -6.65
CA GLU A 112 8.81 -3.57 -6.29
C GLU A 112 9.44 -2.91 -5.06
N VAL A 113 8.69 -2.86 -3.97
CA VAL A 113 9.15 -2.25 -2.71
C VAL A 113 10.28 -3.04 -2.08
N TYR A 114 11.31 -2.34 -1.63
CA TYR A 114 12.38 -2.86 -0.77
C TYR A 114 12.03 -2.52 0.69
N TYR A 115 11.28 -3.40 1.35
CA TYR A 115 10.78 -3.17 2.72
C TYR A 115 11.90 -3.05 3.75
N ASP A 116 13.03 -3.72 3.56
CA ASP A 116 14.21 -3.59 4.42
C ASP A 116 14.83 -2.17 4.33
N ALA A 117 14.92 -1.60 3.12
CA ALA A 117 15.40 -0.24 2.92
C ALA A 117 14.42 0.80 3.51
N LEU A 118 13.11 0.61 3.29
CA LEU A 118 12.08 1.46 3.89
C LEU A 118 12.14 1.41 5.43
N TYR A 119 12.32 0.21 6.02
CA TYR A 119 12.46 0.05 7.45
C TYR A 119 13.70 0.75 8.02
N LYS A 120 14.85 0.56 7.37
CA LYS A 120 16.10 1.26 7.76
C LYS A 120 15.95 2.78 7.73
N ALA A 121 15.30 3.31 6.68
CA ALA A 121 15.02 4.73 6.58
C ALA A 121 14.07 5.23 7.69
N HIS A 122 13.09 4.39 8.08
CA HIS A 122 12.12 4.69 9.12
C HIS A 122 12.75 4.78 10.51
N VAL A 123 13.48 3.74 10.92
CA VAL A 123 14.08 3.71 12.26
C VAL A 123 15.21 4.74 12.42
N GLY A 124 15.89 5.11 11.35
CA GLY A 124 16.97 6.09 11.37
C GLY A 124 16.53 7.53 11.65
N LYS A 125 15.25 7.87 11.47
CA LYS A 125 14.75 9.25 11.61
C LYS A 125 13.96 9.53 12.90
N ASN A 126 13.58 8.51 13.63
CA ASN A 126 12.81 8.61 14.89
C ASN A 126 11.53 9.48 14.78
N LEU A 127 10.85 9.46 13.62
CA LEU A 127 9.58 10.15 13.37
C LEU A 127 8.40 9.18 13.49
N LEU A 128 7.16 9.68 13.45
CA LEU A 128 5.94 8.88 13.56
C LEU A 128 5.73 7.93 12.38
N GLY A 129 6.26 8.29 11.20
CA GLY A 129 6.14 7.45 10.02
C GLY A 129 7.10 7.84 8.90
N THR A 130 7.28 6.92 7.96
CA THR A 130 8.00 7.13 6.70
C THR A 130 7.08 6.76 5.56
N LEU A 131 6.75 7.72 4.72
CA LEU A 131 5.95 7.53 3.52
C LEU A 131 6.86 7.07 2.39
N LEU A 132 6.50 5.97 1.72
CA LEU A 132 7.12 5.62 0.44
C LEU A 132 6.52 6.53 -0.64
N VAL A 133 7.37 7.24 -1.37
CA VAL A 133 6.96 8.20 -2.39
C VAL A 133 7.54 7.84 -3.75
N LYS A 134 6.87 8.28 -4.82
CA LYS A 134 7.30 8.13 -6.21
C LYS A 134 7.25 9.47 -6.92
N ARG A 135 8.25 9.78 -7.71
CA ARG A 135 8.24 10.97 -8.57
C ARG A 135 7.41 10.72 -9.82
N VAL A 136 6.47 11.62 -10.10
CA VAL A 136 5.60 11.57 -11.26
C VAL A 136 5.60 12.90 -12.02
N SER A 137 5.20 12.86 -13.30
CA SER A 137 5.01 14.07 -14.11
C SER A 137 3.69 14.78 -13.80
N ASP A 138 2.69 14.06 -13.33
CA ASP A 138 1.37 14.59 -12.96
C ASP A 138 0.85 13.88 -11.70
N ALA A 139 0.66 14.66 -10.64
CA ALA A 139 0.20 14.18 -9.34
C ALA A 139 -1.33 14.13 -9.19
N ARG A 140 -2.11 14.54 -10.21
CA ARG A 140 -3.57 14.47 -10.13
C ARG A 140 -4.05 13.04 -9.83
N GLY A 141 -4.95 12.91 -8.89
CA GLY A 141 -5.46 11.61 -8.43
C GLY A 141 -4.64 10.94 -7.33
N PHE A 142 -3.52 11.52 -6.91
CA PHE A 142 -2.66 11.09 -5.81
C PHE A 142 -2.51 12.16 -4.73
N GLY A 143 -2.03 11.80 -3.56
CA GLY A 143 -1.52 12.75 -2.57
C GLY A 143 -0.16 13.29 -3.01
N LEU A 144 -0.05 14.59 -3.31
CA LEU A 144 1.22 15.26 -3.59
C LEU A 144 1.97 15.53 -2.29
N VAL A 145 3.25 15.16 -2.23
CA VAL A 145 4.11 15.28 -1.04
C VAL A 145 5.23 16.26 -1.34
N LYS A 146 5.33 17.35 -0.58
CA LYS A 146 6.48 18.25 -0.61
C LYS A 146 7.49 17.81 0.43
N ILE A 147 8.75 17.71 0.03
CA ILE A 147 9.82 17.12 0.82
C ILE A 147 11.00 18.07 0.89
N ARG A 148 11.52 18.32 2.10
CA ARG A 148 12.80 18.99 2.33
C ARG A 148 13.66 18.15 3.28
N ASN A 149 14.90 17.86 2.88
CA ASN A 149 15.85 17.04 3.67
C ASN A 149 15.30 15.67 4.10
N GLY A 150 14.40 15.07 3.26
CA GLY A 150 13.75 13.80 3.55
C GLY A 150 12.65 13.87 4.60
N ILE A 151 12.14 15.06 4.94
CA ILE A 151 11.01 15.32 5.84
C ILE A 151 9.84 15.84 5.00
N VAL A 152 8.63 15.41 5.34
CA VAL A 152 7.39 15.89 4.70
C VAL A 152 7.05 17.27 5.27
N GLU A 153 7.08 18.30 4.40
CA GLU A 153 6.75 19.69 4.76
C GLU A 153 5.31 20.07 4.39
N ASP A 154 4.74 19.38 3.40
CA ASP A 154 3.37 19.64 2.96
C ASP A 154 2.78 18.40 2.30
N PHE A 155 1.47 18.24 2.41
CA PHE A 155 0.72 17.14 1.84
C PHE A 155 -0.59 17.65 1.26
N ILE A 156 -0.79 17.50 -0.06
CA ILE A 156 -1.97 17.97 -0.78
C ILE A 156 -2.67 16.77 -1.42
N GLU A 157 -3.81 16.38 -0.87
CA GLU A 157 -4.60 15.26 -1.41
C GLU A 157 -5.25 15.66 -2.74
N LYS A 158 -4.93 14.92 -3.79
CA LYS A 158 -5.50 15.04 -5.15
C LYS A 158 -5.52 16.49 -5.69
N PRO A 159 -4.34 17.09 -5.95
CA PRO A 159 -4.29 18.44 -6.54
C PRO A 159 -5.12 18.50 -7.81
N GLN A 160 -5.79 19.63 -8.02
CA GLN A 160 -6.70 19.80 -9.17
C GLN A 160 -5.96 20.19 -10.47
N VAL A 161 -4.76 20.76 -10.33
CA VAL A 161 -3.95 21.16 -11.48
C VAL A 161 -2.82 20.15 -11.71
N PRO A 162 -2.40 19.92 -12.98
CA PRO A 162 -1.24 19.09 -13.27
C PRO A 162 -0.01 19.60 -12.54
N THR A 163 0.57 18.78 -11.67
CA THR A 163 1.72 19.15 -10.86
C THR A 163 2.73 18.03 -10.86
N LYS A 164 3.96 18.33 -11.29
CA LYS A 164 5.08 17.40 -11.19
C LYS A 164 5.60 17.37 -9.75
N GLY A 165 5.81 16.18 -9.21
CA GLY A 165 6.32 16.07 -7.84
C GLY A 165 6.37 14.63 -7.33
N TYR A 166 6.57 14.51 -6.03
CA TYR A 166 6.47 13.24 -5.34
C TYR A 166 5.02 12.96 -4.95
N VAL A 167 4.59 11.73 -5.17
CA VAL A 167 3.25 11.29 -4.76
C VAL A 167 3.33 10.20 -3.70
N ASN A 168 2.32 10.19 -2.86
CA ASN A 168 2.05 9.15 -1.89
C ASN A 168 1.71 7.84 -2.61
N THR A 169 2.46 6.77 -2.31
CA THR A 169 2.28 5.45 -2.94
C THR A 169 1.26 4.57 -2.23
N GLY A 170 0.75 4.98 -1.08
CA GLY A 170 -0.08 4.14 -0.22
C GLY A 170 0.70 3.08 0.57
N ILE A 171 2.03 3.21 0.64
CA ILE A 171 2.91 2.28 1.35
C ILE A 171 3.71 3.05 2.40
N TYR A 172 3.72 2.55 3.63
CA TYR A 172 4.29 3.24 4.78
C TYR A 172 5.02 2.29 5.72
N ALA A 173 6.02 2.82 6.43
CA ALA A 173 6.51 2.27 7.68
C ALA A 173 6.09 3.23 8.81
N LEU A 174 5.35 2.75 9.81
CA LEU A 174 4.73 3.58 10.82
C LEU A 174 5.11 3.10 12.22
N LYS A 175 5.23 4.05 13.17
CA LYS A 175 5.21 3.75 14.60
C LYS A 175 3.78 3.58 15.09
N ARG A 176 3.57 2.69 16.05
CA ARG A 176 2.26 2.49 16.68
C ARG A 176 1.69 3.77 17.29
N ASP A 177 2.56 4.66 17.76
CA ASP A 177 2.16 5.96 18.34
C ASP A 177 1.37 6.83 17.36
N ILE A 178 1.50 6.63 16.06
CA ILE A 178 0.70 7.37 15.06
C ILE A 178 -0.81 7.12 15.23
N LEU A 179 -1.19 5.95 15.76
CA LEU A 179 -2.59 5.56 15.91
C LEU A 179 -3.36 6.43 16.93
N GLN A 180 -2.67 7.08 17.87
CA GLN A 180 -3.31 8.01 18.81
C GLN A 180 -3.90 9.26 18.13
N PHE A 181 -3.43 9.58 16.91
CA PHE A 181 -3.93 10.72 16.12
C PHE A 181 -5.11 10.34 15.21
N ILE A 182 -5.52 9.07 15.22
CA ILE A 182 -6.64 8.55 14.42
C ILE A 182 -7.83 8.34 15.36
N PRO A 183 -8.91 9.12 15.20
CA PRO A 183 -10.14 8.91 15.99
C PRO A 183 -10.86 7.63 15.54
N ASP A 184 -11.81 7.17 16.32
CA ASP A 184 -12.71 6.10 15.92
C ASP A 184 -13.60 6.52 14.75
N GLY A 185 -13.87 5.59 13.84
CA GLY A 185 -14.72 5.80 12.67
C GLY A 185 -13.95 6.12 11.39
N PHE A 186 -14.60 6.88 10.50
CA PHE A 186 -14.05 7.18 9.18
C PHE A 186 -12.91 8.20 9.25
N TYR A 187 -11.72 7.79 8.80
CA TYR A 187 -10.55 8.65 8.76
C TYR A 187 -9.57 8.21 7.66
N ASP A 188 -9.07 9.15 6.85
CA ASP A 188 -8.14 8.86 5.75
C ASP A 188 -6.72 9.33 6.05
N PHE A 189 -5.71 8.53 5.66
CA PHE A 189 -4.31 8.91 5.77
C PHE A 189 -4.01 10.20 5.01
N GLY A 190 -4.38 10.27 3.72
CA GLY A 190 -4.03 11.40 2.87
C GLY A 190 -4.85 12.66 3.14
N ARG A 191 -6.16 12.50 3.38
CA ARG A 191 -7.05 13.64 3.56
C ARG A 191 -7.00 14.21 4.97
N ASP A 192 -6.94 13.33 5.98
CA ASP A 192 -7.20 13.72 7.36
C ASP A 192 -5.95 13.65 8.25
N LEU A 193 -5.08 12.64 8.11
CA LEU A 193 -3.97 12.40 9.03
C LEU A 193 -2.68 13.11 8.62
N PHE A 194 -2.16 12.83 7.42
CA PHE A 194 -0.84 13.31 7.02
C PHE A 194 -0.70 14.83 6.97
N PRO A 195 -1.72 15.61 6.53
CA PRO A 195 -1.66 17.07 6.61
C PRO A 195 -1.49 17.62 8.04
N ARG A 196 -1.92 16.88 9.06
CA ARG A 196 -1.78 17.26 10.48
C ARG A 196 -0.45 16.84 11.09
N LEU A 197 0.29 15.93 10.44
CA LEU A 197 1.54 15.36 10.92
C LEU A 197 2.76 15.81 10.11
N ILE A 198 2.64 16.86 9.29
CA ILE A 198 3.79 17.47 8.59
C ILE A 198 4.90 17.78 9.60
N ASN A 199 6.16 17.64 9.14
CA ASN A 199 7.37 17.68 9.97
C ASN A 199 7.56 16.52 10.97
N ASN A 200 6.54 15.67 11.20
CA ASN A 200 6.63 14.44 11.99
C ASN A 200 6.66 13.17 11.12
N LEU A 201 6.71 13.33 9.81
CA LEU A 201 6.78 12.26 8.82
C LEU A 201 8.04 12.40 7.97
N ALA A 202 8.70 11.28 7.71
CA ALA A 202 9.75 11.19 6.71
C ALA A 202 9.18 10.77 5.35
N ALA A 203 9.93 11.01 4.29
CA ALA A 203 9.70 10.46 2.97
C ALA A 203 10.90 9.64 2.50
N PHE A 204 10.63 8.53 1.82
CA PHE A 204 11.62 7.66 1.19
C PHE A 204 11.19 7.37 -0.25
N GLU A 205 12.04 7.68 -1.22
CA GLU A 205 11.70 7.48 -2.63
C GLU A 205 11.88 6.02 -3.04
N ILE A 206 10.87 5.42 -3.69
CA ILE A 206 10.98 4.08 -4.26
C ILE A 206 11.89 4.11 -5.49
N SER A 207 12.90 3.22 -5.51
CA SER A 207 13.78 3.03 -6.66
C SER A 207 13.22 2.08 -7.71
N GLY A 208 12.31 1.17 -7.33
CA GLY A 208 11.68 0.18 -8.18
C GLY A 208 10.40 0.67 -8.88
N TYR A 209 9.75 -0.28 -9.56
CA TYR A 209 8.43 -0.05 -10.15
C TYR A 209 7.37 0.15 -9.07
N TRP A 210 6.46 1.07 -9.32
CA TRP A 210 5.23 1.25 -8.57
C TRP A 210 4.15 1.83 -9.48
N ASN A 211 2.97 1.27 -9.40
CA ASN A 211 1.75 1.80 -10.00
C ASN A 211 0.55 1.31 -9.18
N ASP A 212 -0.42 2.19 -8.91
CA ASP A 212 -1.73 1.73 -8.44
C ASP A 212 -2.55 1.29 -9.67
N ILE A 213 -3.28 0.20 -9.57
CA ILE A 213 -4.16 -0.23 -10.65
C ILE A 213 -5.52 0.50 -10.59
N GLY A 214 -5.49 1.82 -10.33
CA GLY A 214 -6.68 2.63 -10.08
C GLY A 214 -7.55 2.90 -11.29
N THR A 215 -7.03 2.77 -12.50
CA THR A 215 -7.71 2.97 -13.78
C THR A 215 -7.35 1.87 -14.78
N LEU A 216 -8.14 1.69 -15.84
CA LEU A 216 -7.85 0.71 -16.91
C LEU A 216 -6.49 0.99 -17.58
N GLU A 217 -6.12 2.26 -17.76
CA GLU A 217 -4.82 2.65 -18.31
C GLU A 217 -3.67 2.14 -17.42
N ARG A 218 -3.71 2.45 -16.10
CA ARG A 218 -2.68 2.00 -15.15
C ARG A 218 -2.65 0.49 -14.97
N TYR A 219 -3.81 -0.16 -15.05
CA TYR A 219 -3.90 -1.62 -15.08
C TYR A 219 -3.17 -2.19 -16.31
N TYR A 220 -3.40 -1.61 -17.50
CA TYR A 220 -2.71 -2.01 -18.72
C TYR A 220 -1.19 -1.80 -18.63
N GLU A 221 -0.75 -0.62 -18.17
CA GLU A 221 0.67 -0.33 -17.95
C GLU A 221 1.34 -1.33 -17.01
N SER A 222 0.65 -1.71 -15.93
CA SER A 222 1.16 -2.69 -14.96
C SER A 222 1.31 -4.08 -15.57
N ASN A 223 0.37 -4.51 -16.44
CA ASN A 223 0.49 -5.75 -17.20
C ASN A 223 1.65 -5.72 -18.19
N LEU A 224 1.84 -4.63 -18.94
CA LEU A 224 2.97 -4.47 -19.86
C LEU A 224 4.31 -4.56 -19.11
N TYR A 225 4.42 -3.90 -17.96
CA TYR A 225 5.61 -3.98 -17.14
C TYR A 225 5.88 -5.42 -16.67
N ALA A 226 4.85 -6.12 -16.17
CA ALA A 226 4.97 -7.49 -15.71
C ALA A 226 5.42 -8.45 -16.84
N VAL A 227 4.85 -8.32 -18.05
CA VAL A 227 5.25 -9.11 -19.22
C VAL A 227 6.71 -8.85 -19.60
N LYS A 228 7.14 -7.58 -19.62
CA LYS A 228 8.53 -7.23 -19.91
C LYS A 228 9.48 -7.88 -18.91
N LYS A 229 9.16 -7.82 -17.63
CA LYS A 229 9.96 -8.39 -16.56
C LYS A 229 10.09 -9.92 -16.66
N LEU A 230 9.00 -10.62 -16.98
CA LEU A 230 9.03 -12.05 -17.19
C LEU A 230 9.94 -12.45 -18.38
N LYS A 231 9.91 -11.68 -19.46
CA LYS A 231 10.82 -11.91 -20.60
C LYS A 231 12.28 -11.72 -20.23
N GLU A 232 12.61 -10.71 -19.44
CA GLU A 232 13.97 -10.46 -18.96
C GLU A 232 14.47 -11.60 -18.06
N GLN A 233 13.62 -12.10 -17.15
CA GLN A 233 13.95 -13.23 -16.27
C GLN A 233 14.16 -14.54 -17.04
N ASN A 234 13.34 -14.83 -18.05
CA ASN A 234 13.49 -16.01 -18.88
C ASN A 234 14.75 -15.95 -19.74
N ASN A 235 15.13 -14.78 -20.24
CA ASN A 235 16.38 -14.61 -21.02
C ASN A 235 17.64 -14.78 -20.17
N THR A 236 17.58 -14.45 -18.86
CA THR A 236 18.71 -14.63 -17.94
C THR A 236 18.84 -16.07 -17.41
N ALA A 237 17.81 -16.91 -17.55
CA ALA A 237 17.85 -18.32 -17.15
C ALA A 237 18.52 -19.24 -18.20
N PHE A 238 18.93 -18.70 -19.37
CA PHE A 238 19.60 -19.45 -20.45
C PHE A 238 21.11 -19.14 -20.56
N PHE A 239 21.70 -18.43 -19.63
CA PHE A 239 23.14 -18.19 -19.48
C PHE A 239 23.60 -18.58 -18.06
#